data_afadd098abec047a76bf1f05f044f634
#
_entry.id   afadd098abec047a76bf1f05f044f634
#
_cell.length_a   1.000
_cell.length_b   1.000
_cell.length_c   1.000
_cell.angle_alpha   90.00
_cell.angle_beta   90.00
_cell.angle_gamma   90.00
#
_symmetry.space_group_name_H-M   'P 1'
#
loop_
_entity.id
_entity.type
_entity.pdbx_description
1 polymer ?
#
loop_
_entity_poly.entity_id
_entity_poly.type
_entity_poly.pdbx_seq_one_letter_code
_entity_poly.pdbx_strand_id
1 'polypeptide(L)'
;MPHITVASQNPVKLNAAQAAFQQMFPPQRFSVDGVSVPSGAPDQPTSLSETMEGARNRAENARAARPDSDYWVGIEGGIEDNPLGMTCFARVHVLGRDGVKGLGQTAVFYLPQEVAELVRGGLELGHADDRVFGRDNSKQANGAIGLLTDDLVDREAYYTHAVIMALVPFKNRALNW
;
A
#
# COMPACT_ATOMS: atom_id res chain seq x y z
N MET A 1 -12.90 -19.33 8.97
CA MET A 1 -11.86 -18.80 8.06
C MET A 1 -11.71 -17.32 8.42
N PRO A 2 -10.56 -16.86 8.88
CA PRO A 2 -10.39 -15.46 9.27
C PRO A 2 -10.64 -14.51 8.09
N HIS A 3 -11.20 -13.36 8.39
CA HIS A 3 -11.62 -12.37 7.42
C HIS A 3 -10.72 -11.13 7.46
N ILE A 4 -10.28 -10.68 6.29
CA ILE A 4 -9.44 -9.50 6.09
C ILE A 4 -10.24 -8.46 5.35
N THR A 5 -10.38 -7.28 5.91
CA THR A 5 -10.91 -6.11 5.19
C THR A 5 -9.77 -5.19 4.77
N VAL A 6 -9.63 -5.01 3.47
CA VAL A 6 -8.68 -4.06 2.87
C VAL A 6 -9.40 -2.72 2.64
N ALA A 7 -8.79 -1.63 3.08
CA ALA A 7 -9.31 -0.27 2.93
C ALA A 7 -9.15 0.27 1.50
N SER A 8 -9.60 -0.50 0.51
CA SER A 8 -9.52 -0.19 -0.91
C SER A 8 -10.42 -1.11 -1.71
N GLN A 9 -10.89 -0.64 -2.87
CA GLN A 9 -11.55 -1.48 -3.89
C GLN A 9 -10.59 -1.89 -5.02
N ASN A 10 -9.33 -1.43 -4.98
CA ASN A 10 -8.36 -1.76 -6.01
C ASN A 10 -7.94 -3.24 -5.92
N PRO A 11 -8.18 -4.06 -6.98
CA PRO A 11 -7.85 -5.49 -6.97
C PRO A 11 -6.39 -5.78 -6.61
N VAL A 12 -5.45 -4.96 -7.07
CA VAL A 12 -4.02 -5.12 -6.77
C VAL A 12 -3.76 -5.08 -5.26
N LYS A 13 -4.42 -4.17 -4.52
CA LYS A 13 -4.26 -4.09 -3.05
C LYS A 13 -4.94 -5.26 -2.34
N LEU A 14 -6.08 -5.73 -2.83
CA LEU A 14 -6.78 -6.90 -2.28
C LEU A 14 -5.94 -8.17 -2.47
N ASN A 15 -5.48 -8.41 -3.69
CA ASN A 15 -4.65 -9.56 -4.04
C ASN A 15 -3.34 -9.57 -3.22
N ALA A 16 -2.67 -8.42 -3.13
CA ALA A 16 -1.45 -8.27 -2.35
C ALA A 16 -1.65 -8.64 -0.87
N ALA A 17 -2.74 -8.16 -0.26
CA ALA A 17 -3.08 -8.51 1.11
C ALA A 17 -3.35 -10.02 1.24
N GLN A 18 -4.17 -10.60 0.37
CA GLN A 18 -4.47 -12.03 0.36
C GLN A 18 -3.20 -12.88 0.22
N ALA A 19 -2.35 -12.55 -0.75
CA ALA A 19 -1.10 -13.27 -1.01
C ALA A 19 -0.16 -13.19 0.20
N ALA A 20 -0.01 -12.02 0.81
CA ALA A 20 0.86 -11.82 1.97
C ALA A 20 0.40 -12.65 3.19
N PHE A 21 -0.88 -12.61 3.52
CA PHE A 21 -1.42 -13.41 4.63
C PHE A 21 -1.29 -14.91 4.37
N GLN A 22 -1.55 -15.36 3.14
CA GLN A 22 -1.44 -16.77 2.76
C GLN A 22 0.01 -17.27 2.85
N GLN A 23 0.99 -16.46 2.44
CA GLN A 23 2.42 -16.77 2.54
C GLN A 23 2.91 -16.76 3.98
N MET A 24 2.44 -15.79 4.79
CA MET A 24 2.91 -15.66 6.18
C MET A 24 2.36 -16.73 7.11
N PHE A 25 1.15 -17.23 6.86
CA PHE A 25 0.43 -18.16 7.74
C PHE A 25 -0.08 -19.43 7.02
N PRO A 26 0.75 -20.19 6.30
CA PRO A 26 0.32 -21.48 5.77
C PRO A 26 0.09 -22.48 6.93
N PRO A 27 -0.87 -23.39 6.85
CA PRO A 27 -1.84 -23.64 5.76
C PRO A 27 -3.17 -22.86 5.91
N GLN A 28 -3.22 -21.81 6.76
CA GLN A 28 -4.44 -21.07 7.05
C GLN A 28 -5.00 -20.43 5.78
N ARG A 29 -6.32 -20.47 5.63
CA ARG A 29 -7.03 -19.78 4.54
C ARG A 29 -7.67 -18.51 5.06
N PHE A 30 -7.72 -17.49 4.22
CA PHE A 30 -8.30 -16.18 4.54
C PHE A 30 -9.33 -15.79 3.49
N SER A 31 -10.43 -15.17 3.92
CA SER A 31 -11.31 -14.42 3.03
C SER A 31 -10.89 -12.97 3.02
N VAL A 32 -10.96 -12.33 1.86
CA VAL A 32 -10.59 -10.93 1.68
C VAL A 32 -11.71 -10.19 0.99
N ASP A 33 -12.09 -9.04 1.51
CA ASP A 33 -12.94 -8.07 0.81
C ASP A 33 -12.36 -6.66 0.90
N GLY A 34 -12.91 -5.75 0.09
CA GLY A 34 -12.52 -4.36 0.05
C GLY A 34 -13.61 -3.44 0.56
N VAL A 35 -13.21 -2.36 1.22
CA VAL A 35 -14.10 -1.26 1.58
C VAL A 35 -13.50 0.07 1.16
N SER A 36 -14.33 0.93 0.56
CA SER A 36 -13.91 2.29 0.22
C SER A 36 -14.06 3.18 1.45
N VAL A 37 -12.94 3.71 1.94
CA VAL A 37 -12.90 4.61 3.09
C VAL A 37 -11.91 5.76 2.83
N PRO A 38 -12.13 6.95 3.42
CA PRO A 38 -11.20 8.06 3.29
C PRO A 38 -9.86 7.73 3.96
N SER A 39 -8.77 8.28 3.40
CA SER A 39 -7.43 8.24 4.02
C SER A 39 -7.22 9.38 5.02
N GLY A 40 -7.95 10.49 4.84
CA GLY A 40 -7.66 11.72 5.56
C GLY A 40 -6.34 12.39 5.16
N ALA A 41 -5.59 11.78 4.26
CA ALA A 41 -4.39 12.35 3.64
C ALA A 41 -4.76 13.01 2.28
N PRO A 42 -3.90 13.88 1.74
CA PRO A 42 -4.04 14.37 0.37
C PRO A 42 -4.10 13.22 -0.66
N ASP A 43 -4.68 13.48 -1.83
CA ASP A 43 -4.76 12.50 -2.93
C ASP A 43 -3.37 11.99 -3.35
N GLN A 44 -2.36 12.85 -3.22
CA GLN A 44 -0.95 12.54 -3.37
C GLN A 44 -0.21 12.91 -2.09
N PRO A 45 0.05 11.96 -1.16
CA PRO A 45 0.94 12.21 -0.03
C PRO A 45 2.36 12.51 -0.50
N THR A 46 2.95 13.57 0.03
CA THR A 46 4.26 14.10 -0.39
C THR A 46 5.35 13.93 0.66
N SER A 47 5.07 13.19 1.71
CA SER A 47 6.02 12.85 2.76
C SER A 47 5.78 11.46 3.33
N LEU A 48 6.82 10.93 3.96
CA LEU A 48 6.74 9.67 4.70
C LEU A 48 5.65 9.71 5.79
N SER A 49 5.53 10.85 6.49
CA SER A 49 4.57 11.05 7.57
C SER A 49 3.12 11.03 7.05
N GLU A 50 2.83 11.80 6.00
CA GLU A 50 1.48 11.81 5.38
C GLU A 50 1.07 10.44 4.87
N THR A 51 2.01 9.72 4.23
CA THR A 51 1.77 8.38 3.71
C THR A 51 1.47 7.39 4.83
N MET A 52 2.21 7.48 5.96
CA MET A 52 1.98 6.65 7.13
C MET A 52 0.63 6.96 7.77
N GLU A 53 0.31 8.23 7.91
CA GLU A 53 -0.98 8.66 8.47
C GLU A 53 -2.15 8.19 7.60
N GLY A 54 -2.03 8.33 6.28
CA GLY A 54 -3.04 7.83 5.33
C GLY A 54 -3.24 6.33 5.45
N ALA A 55 -2.18 5.54 5.52
CA ALA A 55 -2.28 4.08 5.71
C ALA A 55 -2.96 3.73 7.04
N ARG A 56 -2.59 4.42 8.14
CA ARG A 56 -3.23 4.23 9.45
C ARG A 56 -4.70 4.55 9.41
N ASN A 57 -5.06 5.72 8.93
CA ASN A 57 -6.45 6.19 8.87
C ASN A 57 -7.31 5.24 8.03
N ARG A 58 -6.80 4.75 6.91
CA ARG A 58 -7.48 3.73 6.10
C ARG A 58 -7.77 2.46 6.91
N ALA A 59 -6.80 1.92 7.63
CA ALA A 59 -7.01 0.72 8.44
C ALA A 59 -8.02 0.95 9.57
N GLU A 60 -7.95 2.08 10.27
CA GLU A 60 -8.88 2.45 11.33
C GLU A 60 -10.31 2.70 10.81
N ASN A 61 -10.45 3.39 9.67
CA ASN A 61 -11.73 3.62 9.04
C ASN A 61 -12.34 2.32 8.47
N ALA A 62 -11.51 1.40 7.95
CA ALA A 62 -11.97 0.08 7.55
C ALA A 62 -12.49 -0.71 8.76
N ARG A 63 -11.81 -0.63 9.91
CA ARG A 63 -12.28 -1.24 11.16
C ARG A 63 -13.63 -0.66 11.62
N ALA A 64 -13.79 0.64 11.53
CA ALA A 64 -15.07 1.27 11.86
C ALA A 64 -16.19 0.85 10.91
N ALA A 65 -15.89 0.70 9.61
CA ALA A 65 -16.88 0.31 8.60
C ALA A 65 -17.21 -1.19 8.60
N ARG A 66 -16.29 -2.05 9.02
CA ARG A 66 -16.39 -3.52 9.06
C ARG A 66 -15.85 -4.08 10.37
N PRO A 67 -16.53 -3.85 11.51
CA PRO A 67 -16.00 -4.20 12.84
C PRO A 67 -15.88 -5.71 13.08
N ASP A 68 -16.57 -6.54 12.29
CA ASP A 68 -16.59 -8.00 12.45
C ASP A 68 -15.41 -8.72 11.76
N SER A 69 -14.53 -8.00 11.05
CA SER A 69 -13.32 -8.59 10.45
C SER A 69 -12.29 -8.98 11.51
N ASP A 70 -11.38 -9.88 11.15
CA ASP A 70 -10.27 -10.27 12.03
C ASP A 70 -9.05 -9.38 11.83
N TYR A 71 -8.91 -8.82 10.61
CA TYR A 71 -7.81 -7.92 10.24
C TYR A 71 -8.32 -6.79 9.35
N TRP A 72 -7.69 -5.61 9.50
CA TRP A 72 -7.92 -4.45 8.66
C TRP A 72 -6.60 -3.96 8.10
N VAL A 73 -6.54 -3.79 6.77
CA VAL A 73 -5.31 -3.45 6.06
C VAL A 73 -5.48 -2.11 5.35
N GLY A 74 -4.67 -1.14 5.75
CA GLY A 74 -4.53 0.14 5.05
C GLY A 74 -3.23 0.15 4.25
N ILE A 75 -3.33 0.50 2.97
CA ILE A 75 -2.18 0.66 2.06
C ILE A 75 -2.28 2.04 1.41
N GLU A 76 -1.27 2.87 1.63
CA GLU A 76 -1.18 4.20 1.03
C GLU A 76 0.12 4.38 0.27
N GLY A 77 0.02 4.89 -0.96
CA GLY A 77 1.18 5.27 -1.76
C GLY A 77 1.57 6.72 -1.49
N GLY A 78 2.84 7.01 -1.57
CA GLY A 78 3.35 8.36 -1.39
C GLY A 78 4.67 8.57 -2.13
N ILE A 79 5.05 9.81 -2.16
CA ILE A 79 6.33 10.28 -2.70
C ILE A 79 7.05 11.11 -1.64
N GLU A 80 8.33 11.31 -1.82
CA GLU A 80 9.10 12.25 -1.02
C GLU A 80 10.19 12.86 -1.90
N ASP A 81 10.20 14.18 -1.97
CA ASP A 81 11.23 14.92 -2.71
C ASP A 81 12.42 15.21 -1.81
N ASN A 82 13.61 14.89 -2.26
CA ASN A 82 14.84 15.07 -1.51
C ASN A 82 15.99 15.50 -2.45
N PRO A 83 17.17 15.90 -1.92
CA PRO A 83 18.28 16.38 -2.75
C PRO A 83 18.81 15.40 -3.82
N LEU A 84 18.53 14.10 -3.66
CA LEU A 84 18.94 13.08 -4.62
C LEU A 84 17.88 12.81 -5.70
N GLY A 85 16.68 13.35 -5.53
CA GLY A 85 15.55 13.18 -6.44
C GLY A 85 14.26 12.83 -5.71
N MET A 86 13.19 12.62 -6.46
CA MET A 86 11.89 12.25 -5.91
C MET A 86 11.80 10.73 -5.77
N THR A 87 11.50 10.28 -4.57
CA THR A 87 11.30 8.86 -4.25
C THR A 87 9.81 8.49 -4.26
N CYS A 88 9.52 7.23 -4.59
CA CYS A 88 8.19 6.65 -4.52
C CYS A 88 8.22 5.40 -3.63
N PHE A 89 7.18 5.23 -2.82
CA PHE A 89 7.02 4.11 -1.89
C PHE A 89 5.54 3.95 -1.51
N ALA A 90 5.24 2.92 -0.73
CA ALA A 90 3.96 2.79 -0.05
C ALA A 90 4.15 2.37 1.41
N ARG A 91 3.21 2.80 2.26
CA ARG A 91 3.10 2.37 3.65
C ARG A 91 1.94 1.43 3.84
N VAL A 92 2.12 0.49 4.74
CA VAL A 92 1.11 -0.49 5.13
C VAL A 92 0.88 -0.41 6.63
N HIS A 93 -0.39 -0.40 7.02
CA HIS A 93 -0.82 -0.53 8.40
C HIS A 93 -1.80 -1.69 8.51
N VAL A 94 -1.50 -2.65 9.37
CA VAL A 94 -2.38 -3.78 9.66
C VAL A 94 -2.84 -3.70 11.11
N LEU A 95 -4.14 -3.81 11.32
CA LEU A 95 -4.76 -3.92 12.64
C LEU A 95 -5.32 -5.31 12.80
N GLY A 96 -5.07 -5.95 13.93
CA GLY A 96 -5.73 -7.20 14.34
C GLY A 96 -6.88 -6.91 15.30
N ARG A 97 -7.90 -7.76 15.28
CA ARG A 97 -9.04 -7.70 16.24
C ARG A 97 -8.56 -7.76 17.69
N ASP A 98 -7.46 -8.41 17.95
CA ASP A 98 -6.84 -8.54 19.27
C ASP A 98 -5.99 -7.33 19.69
N GLY A 99 -5.98 -6.27 18.89
CA GLY A 99 -5.26 -5.02 19.15
C GLY A 99 -3.80 -4.99 18.70
N VAL A 100 -3.26 -6.09 18.19
CA VAL A 100 -1.92 -6.09 17.58
C VAL A 100 -1.91 -5.21 16.35
N LYS A 101 -0.83 -4.44 16.19
CA LYS A 101 -0.60 -3.55 15.05
C LYS A 101 0.69 -3.93 14.34
N GLY A 102 0.68 -3.81 13.04
CA GLY A 102 1.88 -4.02 12.23
C GLY A 102 2.07 -2.93 11.21
N LEU A 103 3.30 -2.55 11.01
CA LEU A 103 3.73 -1.51 10.07
C LEU A 103 4.67 -2.09 9.04
N GLY A 104 4.44 -1.77 7.78
CA GLY A 104 5.29 -2.18 6.67
C GLY A 104 5.51 -1.04 5.68
N GLN A 105 6.52 -1.22 4.88
CA GLN A 105 6.86 -0.31 3.79
C GLN A 105 7.36 -1.12 2.60
N THR A 106 7.06 -0.65 1.40
CA THR A 106 7.67 -1.17 0.17
C THR A 106 9.14 -0.78 0.11
N ALA A 107 9.90 -1.41 -0.77
CA ALA A 107 11.16 -0.83 -1.21
C ALA A 107 10.92 0.60 -1.74
N VAL A 108 11.97 1.43 -1.69
CA VAL A 108 11.94 2.81 -2.18
C VAL A 108 12.67 2.85 -3.51
N PHE A 109 12.13 3.54 -4.49
CA PHE A 109 12.79 3.79 -5.77
C PHE A 109 12.66 5.25 -6.17
N TYR A 110 13.55 5.70 -7.05
CA TYR A 110 13.54 7.07 -7.57
C TYR A 110 12.72 7.16 -8.86
N LEU A 111 11.97 8.24 -8.98
CA LEU A 111 11.21 8.54 -10.19
C LEU A 111 12.12 9.20 -11.23
N PRO A 112 11.87 8.99 -12.53
CA PRO A 112 12.51 9.76 -13.60
C PRO A 112 12.28 11.26 -13.41
N GLN A 113 13.24 12.06 -13.86
CA GLN A 113 13.16 13.52 -13.71
C GLN A 113 11.90 14.10 -14.37
N GLU A 114 11.53 13.60 -15.54
CA GLU A 114 10.35 14.02 -16.29
C GLU A 114 9.05 13.79 -15.50
N VAL A 115 8.94 12.64 -14.81
CA VAL A 115 7.80 12.34 -13.94
C VAL A 115 7.83 13.25 -12.72
N ALA A 116 8.98 13.39 -12.07
CA ALA A 116 9.14 14.21 -10.88
C ALA A 116 8.81 15.68 -11.14
N GLU A 117 9.18 16.24 -12.29
CA GLU A 117 8.86 17.61 -12.68
C GLU A 117 7.36 17.84 -12.85
N LEU A 118 6.65 16.89 -13.46
CA LEU A 118 5.19 16.94 -13.59
C LEU A 118 4.51 16.87 -12.21
N VAL A 119 5.01 16.04 -11.32
CA VAL A 119 4.48 15.93 -9.96
C VAL A 119 4.75 17.18 -9.14
N ARG A 120 5.95 17.79 -9.23
CA ARG A 120 6.25 19.09 -8.62
C ARG A 120 5.35 20.20 -9.18
N GLY A 121 4.93 20.07 -10.46
CA GLY A 121 3.96 20.95 -11.10
C GLY A 121 2.51 20.72 -10.65
N GLY A 122 2.25 19.81 -9.72
CA GLY A 122 0.93 19.54 -9.14
C GLY A 122 0.15 18.40 -9.80
N LEU A 123 0.77 17.64 -10.73
CA LEU A 123 0.13 16.49 -11.33
C LEU A 123 0.25 15.27 -10.38
N GLU A 124 -0.83 14.53 -10.19
CA GLU A 124 -0.79 13.28 -9.41
C GLU A 124 0.08 12.24 -10.14
N LEU A 125 0.83 11.43 -9.37
CA LEU A 125 1.84 10.52 -9.90
C LEU A 125 1.32 9.59 -11.01
N GLY A 126 0.14 8.98 -10.83
CA GLY A 126 -0.41 8.10 -11.85
C GLY A 126 -0.69 8.82 -13.18
N HIS A 127 -1.13 10.07 -13.13
CA HIS A 127 -1.31 10.89 -14.33
C HIS A 127 0.02 11.35 -14.94
N ALA A 128 1.04 11.59 -14.11
CA ALA A 128 2.39 11.90 -14.59
C ALA A 128 3.00 10.70 -15.31
N ASP A 129 2.85 9.50 -14.75
CA ASP A 129 3.27 8.25 -15.38
C ASP A 129 2.57 8.05 -16.73
N ASP A 130 1.24 8.16 -16.75
CA ASP A 130 0.45 7.99 -17.99
C ASP A 130 0.93 8.94 -19.08
N ARG A 131 1.24 10.19 -18.70
CA ARG A 131 1.71 11.22 -19.64
C ARG A 131 3.11 10.94 -20.18
N VAL A 132 4.04 10.51 -19.33
CA VAL A 132 5.44 10.26 -19.73
C VAL A 132 5.56 8.97 -20.53
N PHE A 133 4.85 7.92 -20.11
CA PHE A 133 4.96 6.59 -20.72
C PHE A 133 3.92 6.32 -21.83
N GLY A 134 3.05 7.31 -22.15
CA GLY A 134 2.01 7.13 -23.17
C GLY A 134 1.03 6.01 -22.84
N ARG A 135 0.63 5.91 -21.56
CA ARG A 135 -0.30 4.91 -21.03
C ARG A 135 -1.59 5.55 -20.54
N ASP A 136 -2.58 4.72 -20.28
CA ASP A 136 -3.85 5.10 -19.67
C ASP A 136 -4.11 4.23 -18.44
N ASN A 137 -4.52 4.86 -17.33
CA ASN A 137 -4.88 4.19 -16.07
C ASN A 137 -3.77 3.32 -15.46
N SER A 138 -2.50 3.68 -15.58
CA SER A 138 -1.37 2.97 -14.95
C SER A 138 -1.56 2.78 -13.44
N LYS A 139 -2.28 3.72 -12.78
CA LYS A 139 -2.65 3.65 -11.36
C LYS A 139 -3.49 2.41 -11.00
N GLN A 140 -4.27 1.85 -11.92
CA GLN A 140 -5.07 0.65 -11.69
C GLN A 140 -4.39 -0.64 -12.18
N ALA A 141 -3.30 -0.50 -12.93
CA ALA A 141 -2.48 -1.58 -13.45
C ALA A 141 -1.14 -1.66 -12.70
N ASN A 142 -0.04 -1.64 -13.42
CA ASN A 142 1.29 -1.94 -12.91
C ASN A 142 1.94 -0.78 -12.12
N GLY A 143 1.38 0.45 -12.24
CA GLY A 143 1.92 1.65 -11.58
C GLY A 143 3.35 1.98 -12.04
N ALA A 144 3.96 3.00 -11.44
CA ALA A 144 5.32 3.41 -11.74
C ALA A 144 6.34 2.26 -11.67
N ILE A 145 6.26 1.41 -10.66
CA ILE A 145 7.23 0.32 -10.46
C ILE A 145 7.19 -0.69 -11.62
N GLY A 146 6.01 -1.10 -12.07
CA GLY A 146 5.89 -2.00 -13.21
C GLY A 146 6.40 -1.37 -14.50
N LEU A 147 6.03 -0.10 -14.75
CA LEU A 147 6.49 0.64 -15.93
C LEU A 147 8.02 0.79 -15.97
N LEU A 148 8.64 1.10 -14.83
CA LEU A 148 10.09 1.33 -14.75
C LEU A 148 10.92 0.06 -14.71
N THR A 149 10.31 -1.10 -14.48
CA THR A 149 11.00 -2.39 -14.39
C THR A 149 10.60 -3.36 -15.50
N ASP A 150 9.82 -2.91 -16.49
CA ASP A 150 9.24 -3.78 -17.52
C ASP A 150 8.52 -5.00 -16.90
N ASP A 151 7.74 -4.74 -15.84
CA ASP A 151 6.99 -5.73 -15.04
C ASP A 151 7.85 -6.82 -14.38
N LEU A 152 9.16 -6.63 -14.25
CA LEU A 152 10.01 -7.51 -13.45
C LEU A 152 9.57 -7.49 -11.97
N VAL A 153 9.15 -6.34 -11.49
CA VAL A 153 8.47 -6.15 -10.20
C VAL A 153 7.08 -5.58 -10.50
N ASP A 154 6.07 -6.42 -10.49
CA ASP A 154 4.71 -5.93 -10.60
C ASP A 154 4.22 -5.28 -9.29
N ARG A 155 3.16 -4.50 -9.39
CA ARG A 155 2.65 -3.74 -8.25
C ARG A 155 2.03 -4.63 -7.15
N GLU A 156 1.52 -5.80 -7.51
CA GLU A 156 0.98 -6.76 -6.56
C GLU A 156 2.10 -7.36 -5.71
N ALA A 157 3.17 -7.85 -6.33
CA ALA A 157 4.36 -8.37 -5.65
C ALA A 157 5.01 -7.30 -4.76
N TYR A 158 5.09 -6.06 -5.26
CA TYR A 158 5.63 -4.91 -4.54
C TYR A 158 4.85 -4.61 -3.24
N TYR A 159 3.51 -4.62 -3.29
CA TYR A 159 2.68 -4.44 -2.09
C TYR A 159 2.64 -5.69 -1.20
N THR A 160 2.64 -6.89 -1.79
CA THR A 160 2.67 -8.16 -1.04
C THR A 160 3.84 -8.19 -0.07
N HIS A 161 5.04 -7.82 -0.53
CA HIS A 161 6.22 -7.76 0.32
C HIS A 161 6.04 -6.78 1.49
N ALA A 162 5.47 -5.60 1.26
CA ALA A 162 5.23 -4.62 2.32
C ALA A 162 4.19 -5.09 3.34
N VAL A 163 3.15 -5.81 2.89
CA VAL A 163 2.16 -6.41 3.80
C VAL A 163 2.81 -7.53 4.63
N ILE A 164 3.68 -8.36 4.04
CA ILE A 164 4.46 -9.37 4.78
C ILE A 164 5.26 -8.70 5.91
N MET A 165 5.94 -7.58 5.64
CA MET A 165 6.67 -6.84 6.67
C MET A 165 5.75 -6.35 7.79
N ALA A 166 4.55 -5.88 7.44
CA ALA A 166 3.55 -5.48 8.43
C ALA A 166 3.01 -6.66 9.26
N LEU A 167 3.10 -7.90 8.76
CA LEU A 167 2.64 -9.09 9.48
C LEU A 167 3.66 -9.68 10.45
N VAL A 168 4.88 -9.14 10.52
CA VAL A 168 5.94 -9.63 11.42
C VAL A 168 5.49 -9.71 12.89
N PRO A 169 4.82 -8.68 13.48
CA PRO A 169 4.32 -8.78 14.86
C PRO A 169 3.27 -9.87 15.04
N PHE A 170 2.45 -10.12 14.04
CA PHE A 170 1.41 -11.15 14.08
C PHE A 170 1.97 -12.57 14.04
N LYS A 171 3.12 -12.75 13.41
CA LYS A 171 3.86 -14.03 13.36
C LYS A 171 4.64 -14.29 14.65
N ASN A 172 5.11 -13.23 15.30
CA ASN A 172 6.04 -13.30 16.43
C ASN A 172 5.40 -12.78 17.73
N ARG A 173 4.25 -13.31 18.07
CA ARG A 173 3.40 -12.87 19.19
C ARG A 173 4.06 -12.95 20.58
N ALA A 174 5.08 -13.78 20.72
CA ALA A 174 5.82 -13.93 21.97
C ALA A 174 6.82 -12.78 22.23
N LEU A 175 7.06 -11.94 21.23
CA LEU A 175 7.94 -10.79 21.34
C LEU A 175 7.14 -9.52 21.66
N ASN A 176 7.79 -8.55 22.34
CA ASN A 176 7.21 -7.23 22.59
C ASN A 176 7.37 -6.34 21.33
N TRP A 177 6.29 -5.68 20.93
CA TRP A 177 6.24 -4.81 19.75
C TRP A 177 5.71 -3.41 20.08
#